data_266f6de8eb22a6d8141fc742b6ffeb19
#
_entry.id   266f6de8eb22a6d8141fc742b6ffeb19
#
_cell.length_a   1.000
_cell.length_b   1.000
_cell.length_c   1.000
_cell.angle_alpha   90.00
_cell.angle_beta   90.00
_cell.angle_gamma   90.00
#
_symmetry.space_group_name_H-M   'P 1'
#
loop_
_entity.id
_entity.type
_entity.pdbx_description
1 polymer ?
#
loop_
_entity_poly.entity_id
_entity_poly.type
_entity_poly.pdbx_seq_one_letter_code
_entity_poly.pdbx_strand_id
1 'polypeptide(L)'
;MKSLKLILMVAFAMVGFSAMAQNINYDDPKYAKWGANAEQRKQNMLNNQFLKEAVDNKNYKAAAGYLKILLEQSPAAAQGIYTNGIKLYKNQINRAENDEQRAMFIDSLLYVYDVRLQAFADHSKYGADYILDRKV
;
A
#
# COMPACT_ATOMS: atom_id res chain seq x y z
N MET A 1 -6.09 35.20 -6.23
CA MET A 1 -7.25 34.99 -5.35
C MET A 1 -7.80 33.56 -5.41
N LYS A 2 -7.92 32.93 -6.58
CA LYS A 2 -8.37 31.52 -6.71
C LYS A 2 -7.40 30.53 -6.04
N SER A 3 -6.10 30.77 -6.08
CA SER A 3 -5.07 29.94 -5.44
C SER A 3 -5.11 29.99 -3.92
N LEU A 4 -5.50 31.12 -3.33
CA LEU A 4 -5.59 31.27 -1.87
C LEU A 4 -6.75 30.45 -1.29
N LYS A 5 -7.89 30.40 -1.99
CA LYS A 5 -9.05 29.58 -1.58
C LYS A 5 -8.77 28.07 -1.66
N LEU A 6 -7.99 27.65 -2.66
CA LEU A 6 -7.58 26.25 -2.82
C LEU A 6 -6.62 25.83 -1.70
N ILE A 7 -5.66 26.68 -1.33
CA ILE A 7 -4.71 26.42 -0.24
C ILE A 7 -5.43 26.31 1.09
N LEU A 8 -6.44 27.14 1.34
CA LEU A 8 -7.26 27.09 2.55
C LEU A 8 -8.10 25.81 2.66
N MET A 9 -8.63 25.29 1.53
CA MET A 9 -9.37 24.03 1.51
C MET A 9 -8.46 22.81 1.79
N VAL A 10 -7.25 22.81 1.25
CA VAL A 10 -6.26 21.74 1.49
C VAL A 10 -5.79 21.77 2.94
N ALA A 11 -5.55 22.94 3.50
CA ALA A 11 -5.16 23.10 4.91
C ALA A 11 -6.27 22.63 5.87
N PHE A 12 -7.54 22.87 5.54
CA PHE A 12 -8.67 22.45 6.35
C PHE A 12 -8.84 20.92 6.34
N ALA A 13 -8.66 20.29 5.19
CA ALA A 13 -8.70 18.84 5.07
C ALA A 13 -7.57 18.15 5.87
N MET A 14 -6.38 18.75 5.90
CA MET A 14 -5.25 18.24 6.69
C MET A 14 -5.49 18.35 8.19
N VAL A 15 -6.09 19.44 8.65
CA VAL A 15 -6.37 19.66 10.07
C VAL A 15 -7.43 18.66 10.58
N GLY A 16 -8.48 18.42 9.80
CA GLY A 16 -9.51 17.44 10.14
C GLY A 16 -8.95 16.01 10.25
N PHE A 17 -8.04 15.66 9.36
CA PHE A 17 -7.40 14.35 9.35
C PHE A 17 -6.46 14.14 10.54
N SER A 18 -5.66 15.15 10.88
CA SER A 18 -4.76 15.13 12.04
C SER A 18 -5.52 14.99 13.36
N ALA A 19 -6.68 15.62 13.50
CA ALA A 19 -7.49 15.53 14.70
C ALA A 19 -8.04 14.12 14.94
N MET A 20 -8.42 13.38 13.88
CA MET A 20 -8.90 12.00 14.00
C MET A 20 -7.80 11.02 14.38
N ALA A 21 -6.55 11.27 13.94
CA ALA A 21 -5.40 10.41 14.22
C ALA A 21 -4.81 10.58 15.63
N GLN A 22 -5.10 11.69 16.33
CA GLN A 22 -4.54 12.01 17.66
C GLN A 22 -4.98 11.08 18.78
N ASN A 23 -6.08 10.34 18.60
CA ASN A 23 -6.64 9.47 19.64
C ASN A 23 -6.15 8.03 19.59
N ILE A 24 -5.25 7.71 18.66
CA ILE A 24 -4.73 6.33 18.49
C ILE A 24 -3.36 6.22 19.15
N ASN A 25 -3.21 5.24 20.04
CA ASN A 25 -1.92 4.91 20.63
C ASN A 25 -1.17 3.91 19.76
N TYR A 26 -0.31 4.42 18.89
CA TYR A 26 0.48 3.59 17.96
C TYR A 26 1.62 2.81 18.65
N ASP A 27 1.91 3.08 19.91
CA ASP A 27 2.82 2.26 20.72
C ASP A 27 2.19 0.92 21.16
N ASP A 28 0.88 0.79 21.04
CA ASP A 28 0.19 -0.45 21.35
C ASP A 28 0.75 -1.61 20.51
N PRO A 29 1.08 -2.78 21.13
CA PRO A 29 1.62 -3.94 20.40
C PRO A 29 0.80 -4.41 19.22
N LYS A 30 -0.51 -4.16 19.19
CA LYS A 30 -1.37 -4.52 18.04
C LYS A 30 -0.97 -3.83 16.75
N TYR A 31 -0.24 -2.70 16.83
CA TYR A 31 0.25 -1.96 15.65
C TYR A 31 1.71 -2.29 15.31
N ALA A 32 2.35 -3.21 16.02
CA ALA A 32 3.78 -3.51 15.87
C ALA A 32 4.20 -3.86 14.43
N LYS A 33 3.34 -4.54 13.68
CA LYS A 33 3.61 -4.94 12.30
C LYS A 33 3.66 -3.78 11.30
N TRP A 34 3.18 -2.59 11.71
CA TRP A 34 3.13 -1.41 10.85
C TRP A 34 4.41 -0.59 10.84
N GLY A 35 5.32 -0.82 11.77
CA GLY A 35 6.59 -0.10 11.78
C GLY A 35 7.39 -0.27 13.06
N ALA A 36 8.61 0.29 13.05
CA ALA A 36 9.56 0.18 14.15
C ALA A 36 9.19 1.04 15.38
N ASN A 37 8.42 2.12 15.16
CA ASN A 37 8.01 3.06 16.20
C ASN A 37 6.62 3.64 15.90
N ALA A 38 6.06 4.39 16.86
CA ALA A 38 4.73 4.95 16.75
C ALA A 38 4.54 5.83 15.52
N GLU A 39 5.51 6.67 15.20
CA GLU A 39 5.43 7.59 14.05
C GLU A 39 5.44 6.82 12.72
N GLN A 40 6.33 5.85 12.58
CA GLN A 40 6.39 5.01 11.38
C GLN A 40 5.13 4.18 11.22
N ARG A 41 4.59 3.63 12.31
CA ARG A 41 3.33 2.86 12.32
C ARG A 41 2.17 3.69 11.83
N LYS A 42 2.03 4.91 12.36
CA LYS A 42 1.01 5.87 11.94
C LYS A 42 1.14 6.17 10.44
N GLN A 43 2.34 6.50 9.99
CA GLN A 43 2.59 6.83 8.58
C GLN A 43 2.28 5.65 7.66
N ASN A 44 2.63 4.44 8.04
CA ASN A 44 2.37 3.26 7.20
C ASN A 44 0.89 2.85 7.17
N MET A 45 0.17 3.06 8.25
CA MET A 45 -1.30 2.88 8.23
C MET A 45 -1.95 3.88 7.27
N LEU A 46 -1.46 5.12 7.23
CA LEU A 46 -1.87 6.13 6.25
C LEU A 46 -1.47 5.73 4.82
N ASN A 47 -0.24 5.27 4.64
CA ASN A 47 0.24 4.81 3.34
C ASN A 47 -0.63 3.66 2.80
N ASN A 48 -1.11 2.78 3.66
CA ASN A 48 -2.02 1.70 3.26
C ASN A 48 -3.36 2.25 2.76
N GLN A 49 -3.91 3.25 3.42
CA GLN A 49 -5.11 3.95 2.98
C GLN A 49 -4.89 4.64 1.62
N PHE A 50 -3.78 5.37 1.51
CA PHE A 50 -3.43 6.08 0.27
C PHE A 50 -3.16 5.12 -0.89
N LEU A 51 -2.57 3.96 -0.62
CA LEU A 51 -2.40 2.92 -1.63
C LEU A 51 -3.74 2.50 -2.22
N LYS A 52 -4.70 2.18 -1.36
CA LYS A 52 -6.04 1.78 -1.78
C LYS A 52 -6.72 2.87 -2.61
N GLU A 53 -6.69 4.10 -2.12
CA GLU A 53 -7.29 5.25 -2.80
C GLU A 53 -6.63 5.52 -4.16
N ALA A 54 -5.30 5.45 -4.22
CA ALA A 54 -4.56 5.66 -5.46
C ALA A 54 -4.88 4.58 -6.51
N VAL A 55 -4.99 3.33 -6.09
CA VAL A 55 -5.38 2.22 -7.00
C VAL A 55 -6.82 2.44 -7.50
N ASP A 56 -7.75 2.75 -6.62
CA ASP A 56 -9.15 2.98 -6.96
C ASP A 56 -9.32 4.17 -7.91
N ASN A 57 -8.49 5.20 -7.76
CA ASN A 57 -8.48 6.40 -8.61
C ASN A 57 -7.57 6.27 -9.84
N LYS A 58 -6.97 5.11 -10.06
CA LYS A 58 -6.07 4.84 -11.20
C LYS A 58 -4.82 5.73 -11.22
N ASN A 59 -4.41 6.22 -10.05
CA ASN A 59 -3.15 6.94 -9.88
C ASN A 59 -2.03 5.95 -9.59
N TYR A 60 -1.61 5.24 -10.64
CA TYR A 60 -0.69 4.10 -10.51
C TYR A 60 0.71 4.50 -10.05
N LYS A 61 1.18 5.67 -10.44
CA LYS A 61 2.49 6.17 -10.00
C LYS A 61 2.53 6.40 -8.50
N ALA A 62 1.53 7.06 -7.95
CA ALA A 62 1.42 7.28 -6.50
C ALA A 62 1.24 5.95 -5.76
N ALA A 63 0.39 5.05 -6.29
CA ALA A 63 0.17 3.73 -5.73
C ALA A 63 1.47 2.92 -5.62
N ALA A 64 2.29 2.91 -6.67
CA ALA A 64 3.57 2.22 -6.67
C ALA A 64 4.52 2.75 -5.58
N GLY A 65 4.53 4.06 -5.36
CA GLY A 65 5.31 4.70 -4.30
C GLY A 65 4.89 4.26 -2.90
N TYR A 66 3.58 4.28 -2.60
CA TYR A 66 3.05 3.83 -1.31
C TYR A 66 3.30 2.33 -1.10
N LEU A 67 3.10 1.52 -2.14
CA LEU A 67 3.33 0.08 -2.07
C LEU A 67 4.79 -0.25 -1.74
N LYS A 68 5.74 0.44 -2.37
CA LYS A 68 7.16 0.23 -2.13
C LYS A 68 7.50 0.44 -0.65
N ILE A 69 7.04 1.52 -0.05
CA ILE A 69 7.27 1.82 1.36
C ILE A 69 6.67 0.73 2.25
N LEU A 70 5.45 0.30 1.97
CA LEU A 70 4.76 -0.72 2.75
C LEU A 70 5.45 -2.09 2.65
N LEU A 71 5.92 -2.48 1.48
CA LEU A 71 6.64 -3.73 1.31
C LEU A 71 7.99 -3.74 2.06
N GLU A 72 8.63 -2.59 2.18
CA GLU A 72 9.89 -2.44 2.92
C GLU A 72 9.69 -2.35 4.43
N GLN A 73 8.67 -1.64 4.89
CA GLN A 73 8.51 -1.28 6.30
C GLN A 73 7.40 -2.04 7.04
N SER A 74 6.42 -2.56 6.32
CA SER A 74 5.23 -3.18 6.90
C SER A 74 4.78 -4.43 6.13
N PRO A 75 5.71 -5.34 5.75
CA PRO A 75 5.35 -6.46 4.86
C PRO A 75 4.36 -7.45 5.46
N ALA A 76 4.28 -7.56 6.79
CA ALA A 76 3.38 -8.48 7.48
C ALA A 76 2.16 -7.79 8.12
N ALA A 77 1.93 -6.51 7.81
CA ALA A 77 0.91 -5.73 8.51
C ALA A 77 -0.53 -6.06 8.10
N ALA A 78 -0.79 -6.25 6.81
CA ALA A 78 -2.14 -6.50 6.31
C ALA A 78 -2.14 -7.18 4.93
N GLN A 79 -3.11 -8.05 4.71
CA GLN A 79 -3.33 -8.68 3.39
C GLN A 79 -3.72 -7.66 2.32
N GLY A 80 -4.40 -6.58 2.71
CA GLY A 80 -4.81 -5.51 1.80
C GLY A 80 -3.66 -4.84 1.05
N ILE A 81 -2.46 -4.79 1.63
CA ILE A 81 -1.25 -4.30 0.96
C ILE A 81 -1.02 -5.09 -0.34
N TYR A 82 -1.14 -6.40 -0.26
CA TYR A 82 -0.88 -7.31 -1.39
C TYR A 82 -2.04 -7.36 -2.37
N THR A 83 -3.27 -7.37 -1.89
CA THR A 83 -4.44 -7.35 -2.80
C THR A 83 -4.47 -6.06 -3.63
N ASN A 84 -4.15 -4.93 -3.03
CA ASN A 84 -4.05 -3.65 -3.75
C ASN A 84 -2.81 -3.60 -4.66
N GLY A 85 -1.68 -4.13 -4.23
CA GLY A 85 -0.46 -4.22 -5.05
C GLY A 85 -0.65 -5.10 -6.29
N ILE A 86 -1.32 -6.24 -6.13
CA ILE A 86 -1.65 -7.15 -7.22
C ILE A 86 -2.61 -6.47 -8.21
N LYS A 87 -3.64 -5.83 -7.71
CA LYS A 87 -4.60 -5.07 -8.53
C LYS A 87 -3.90 -3.96 -9.32
N LEU A 88 -3.01 -3.23 -8.68
CA LEU A 88 -2.19 -2.19 -9.31
C LEU A 88 -1.45 -2.73 -10.53
N TYR A 89 -0.65 -3.78 -10.34
CA TYR A 89 0.20 -4.29 -11.42
C TYR A 89 -0.57 -5.05 -12.49
N LYS A 90 -1.65 -5.76 -12.14
CA LYS A 90 -2.54 -6.33 -13.16
C LYS A 90 -3.16 -5.27 -14.06
N ASN A 91 -3.57 -4.14 -13.49
CA ASN A 91 -4.09 -3.02 -14.27
C ASN A 91 -3.02 -2.42 -15.18
N GLN A 92 -1.80 -2.25 -14.68
CA GLN A 92 -0.69 -1.74 -15.48
C GLN A 92 -0.26 -2.69 -16.59
N ILE A 93 -0.25 -4.00 -16.33
CA ILE A 93 0.03 -5.02 -17.35
C ILE A 93 -0.99 -4.92 -18.50
N ASN A 94 -2.27 -4.80 -18.17
CA ASN A 94 -3.34 -4.67 -19.17
C ASN A 94 -3.27 -3.38 -19.97
N ARG A 95 -2.63 -2.35 -19.44
CA ARG A 95 -2.49 -1.03 -20.08
C ARG A 95 -1.10 -0.78 -20.66
N ALA A 96 -0.19 -1.76 -20.58
CA ALA A 96 1.16 -1.61 -21.10
C ALA A 96 1.16 -1.28 -22.59
N GLU A 97 1.97 -0.30 -22.98
CA GLU A 97 2.05 0.22 -24.34
C GLU A 97 2.92 -0.64 -25.23
N ASN A 98 3.83 -1.44 -24.66
CA ASN A 98 4.74 -2.32 -25.37
C ASN A 98 5.16 -3.51 -24.50
N ASP A 99 5.87 -4.45 -25.10
CA ASP A 99 6.29 -5.69 -24.44
C ASP A 99 7.32 -5.45 -23.33
N GLU A 100 8.21 -4.49 -23.50
CA GLU A 100 9.21 -4.11 -22.50
C GLU A 100 8.54 -3.57 -21.23
N GLN A 101 7.60 -2.67 -21.39
CA GLN A 101 6.82 -2.11 -20.28
C GLN A 101 5.99 -3.18 -19.58
N ARG A 102 5.36 -4.07 -20.38
CA ARG A 102 4.59 -5.19 -19.82
C ARG A 102 5.47 -6.11 -19.00
N ALA A 103 6.66 -6.44 -19.48
CA ALA A 103 7.62 -7.29 -18.75
C ALA A 103 8.03 -6.66 -17.42
N MET A 104 8.27 -5.35 -17.39
CA MET A 104 8.57 -4.63 -16.14
C MET A 104 7.44 -4.75 -15.12
N PHE A 105 6.19 -4.59 -15.55
CA PHE A 105 5.05 -4.71 -14.62
C PHE A 105 4.81 -6.15 -14.17
N ILE A 106 5.09 -7.13 -15.02
CA ILE A 106 5.06 -8.54 -14.62
C ILE A 106 6.11 -8.83 -13.55
N ASP A 107 7.34 -8.33 -13.72
CA ASP A 107 8.40 -8.47 -12.72
C ASP A 107 8.00 -7.84 -11.38
N SER A 108 7.38 -6.66 -11.43
CA SER A 108 6.86 -5.98 -10.24
C SER A 108 5.75 -6.77 -9.56
N LEU A 109 4.85 -7.38 -10.34
CA LEU A 109 3.80 -8.25 -9.81
C LEU A 109 4.38 -9.48 -9.12
N LEU A 110 5.34 -10.13 -9.74
CA LEU A 110 6.02 -11.30 -9.17
C LEU A 110 6.75 -10.95 -7.87
N TYR A 111 7.38 -9.77 -7.83
CA TYR A 111 8.01 -9.27 -6.60
C TYR A 111 7.01 -9.11 -5.45
N VAL A 112 5.82 -8.58 -5.73
CA VAL A 112 4.75 -8.45 -4.72
C VAL A 112 4.38 -9.83 -4.17
N TYR A 113 4.22 -10.83 -5.03
CA TYR A 113 3.94 -12.20 -4.59
C TYR A 113 5.08 -12.80 -3.77
N ASP A 114 6.33 -12.55 -4.14
CA ASP A 114 7.50 -13.05 -3.41
C ASP A 114 7.59 -12.46 -2.01
N VAL A 115 7.36 -11.16 -1.86
CA VAL A 115 7.32 -10.50 -0.53
C VAL A 115 6.17 -11.04 0.30
N ARG A 116 4.99 -11.21 -0.29
CA ARG A 116 3.82 -11.80 0.38
C ARG A 116 4.11 -13.20 0.88
N LEU A 117 4.75 -14.02 0.06
CA LEU A 117 5.12 -15.38 0.42
C LEU A 117 6.07 -15.40 1.62
N GLN A 118 7.08 -14.52 1.64
CA GLN A 118 8.00 -14.40 2.77
C GLN A 118 7.28 -13.95 4.05
N ALA A 119 6.37 -12.99 3.94
CA ALA A 119 5.67 -12.41 5.09
C ALA A 119 4.61 -13.34 5.69
N PHE A 120 3.94 -14.15 4.87
CA PHE A 120 2.76 -14.93 5.27
C PHE A 120 2.84 -16.42 4.99
N ALA A 121 4.03 -16.98 4.70
CA ALA A 121 4.19 -18.40 4.36
C ALA A 121 3.53 -19.33 5.40
N ASP A 122 3.66 -19.00 6.68
CA ASP A 122 3.16 -19.80 7.80
C ASP A 122 1.76 -19.39 8.28
N HIS A 123 1.09 -18.48 7.55
CA HIS A 123 -0.25 -18.04 7.93
C HIS A 123 -1.25 -19.19 7.74
N SER A 124 -2.12 -19.43 8.74
CA SER A 124 -3.04 -20.57 8.75
C SER A 124 -4.07 -20.55 7.61
N LYS A 125 -4.49 -19.37 7.15
CA LYS A 125 -5.50 -19.20 6.08
C LYS A 125 -4.92 -18.66 4.77
N TYR A 126 -3.97 -17.74 4.85
CA TYR A 126 -3.42 -17.03 3.70
C TYR A 126 -1.93 -17.32 3.49
N GLY A 127 -1.50 -18.54 3.85
CA GLY A 127 -0.11 -18.97 3.76
C GLY A 127 0.34 -19.35 2.35
N ALA A 128 1.43 -20.16 2.29
CA ALA A 128 2.11 -20.49 1.05
C ALA A 128 1.18 -21.07 -0.02
N ASP A 129 0.35 -22.02 0.32
CA ASP A 129 -0.55 -22.65 -0.64
C ASP A 129 -1.54 -21.66 -1.24
N TYR A 130 -2.15 -20.84 -0.41
CA TYR A 130 -3.07 -19.79 -0.84
C TYR A 130 -2.40 -18.80 -1.81
N ILE A 131 -1.18 -18.37 -1.48
CA ILE A 131 -0.43 -17.39 -2.27
C ILE A 131 0.02 -18.01 -3.61
N LEU A 132 0.54 -19.23 -3.59
CA LEU A 132 1.03 -19.90 -4.78
C LEU A 132 -0.08 -20.20 -5.79
N ASP A 133 -1.27 -20.56 -5.32
CA ASP A 133 -2.44 -20.76 -6.17
C ASP A 133 -2.84 -19.48 -6.96
N ARG A 134 -2.48 -18.32 -6.46
CA ARG A 134 -2.83 -17.02 -7.06
C ARG A 134 -1.69 -16.38 -7.84
N LYS A 135 -0.51 -16.96 -7.79
CA LYS A 135 0.70 -16.41 -8.43
C LYS A 135 0.76 -16.72 -9.93
N VAL A 136 -0.31 -16.82 -10.59
CA VAL A 136 -0.29 -17.15 -12.03
C VAL A 136 -0.59 -15.95 -12.91
#